data_c417f34682584907bd02f632b3088fc4
#
_entry.id   c417f34682584907bd02f632b3088fc4
#
_cell.length_a   1.000
_cell.length_b   1.000
_cell.length_c   1.000
_cell.angle_alpha   90.00
_cell.angle_beta   90.00
_cell.angle_gamma   90.00
#
_symmetry.space_group_name_H-M   'P 1'
#
loop_
_entity.id
_entity.type
_entity.pdbx_description
1 polymer ?
#
loop_
_entity_poly.entity_id
_entity_poly.type
_entity_poly.pdbx_seq_one_letter_code
_entity_poly.pdbx_strand_id
1 'polypeptide(L)'
;PTVGLYLCEGNLLEKDCGDLQGVQLNEYYRVQDKQLVMVETVMESADGKFYWSESGGASGLMWTEITEAEYNRIRESYVRVGVPQNPLPENVPGVREEEEGILLEVIQNQRTFFSEEYLDCTLEEYCQKAGEELGFDVSVTRYAFVDMDGDGVREAVVDFQYGENSQVMCIVMKYVSKFSMVDGTGFYHRQLSNIKEDGIFAYSGGGDNDGWAKLHWNWLTYQWETRQAGDGEGKTDIQWQTYPAAQ
;
A
#
# COMPACT_ATOMS: atom_id res chain seq x y z
N PRO A 1 13.25 9.65 -2.66
CA PRO A 1 12.16 10.03 -3.56
C PRO A 1 11.78 8.84 -4.42
N THR A 2 10.51 8.44 -4.33
CA THR A 2 10.00 7.32 -5.13
C THR A 2 9.57 7.88 -6.48
N VAL A 3 10.18 7.42 -7.56
CA VAL A 3 9.77 7.78 -8.91
C VAL A 3 8.68 6.79 -9.33
N GLY A 4 7.45 7.27 -9.56
CA GLY A 4 6.33 6.50 -10.09
C GLY A 4 6.27 6.57 -11.61
N LEU A 5 5.96 5.45 -12.28
CA LEU A 5 5.69 5.43 -13.72
C LEU A 5 4.28 4.87 -13.95
N TYR A 6 3.41 5.67 -14.58
CA TYR A 6 2.00 5.35 -14.78
C TYR A 6 1.65 5.31 -16.26
N LEU A 7 0.95 4.25 -16.67
CA LEU A 7 0.34 4.21 -17.99
C LEU A 7 -0.92 5.08 -17.98
N CYS A 8 -1.05 5.99 -18.97
CA CYS A 8 -2.22 6.82 -19.17
C CYS A 8 -2.97 6.44 -20.44
N GLU A 9 -4.23 6.87 -20.57
CA GLU A 9 -5.01 6.69 -21.79
C GLU A 9 -4.29 7.27 -23.00
N GLY A 10 -4.56 6.74 -24.20
CA GLY A 10 -3.97 7.24 -25.45
C GLY A 10 -2.49 6.88 -25.66
N ASN A 11 -1.98 5.81 -25.05
CA ASN A 11 -0.57 5.40 -25.08
C ASN A 11 0.39 6.47 -24.53
N LEU A 12 -0.06 7.15 -23.49
CA LEU A 12 0.72 8.12 -22.75
C LEU A 12 1.30 7.47 -21.48
N LEU A 13 2.41 8.01 -21.02
CA LEU A 13 3.05 7.64 -19.75
C LEU A 13 3.25 8.90 -18.92
N GLU A 14 2.91 8.81 -17.65
CA GLU A 14 3.26 9.80 -16.65
C GLU A 14 4.41 9.26 -15.82
N LYS A 15 5.45 10.06 -15.62
CA LYS A 15 6.51 9.82 -14.65
C LYS A 15 6.36 10.83 -13.53
N ASP A 16 5.91 10.36 -12.39
CA ASP A 16 5.85 11.13 -11.16
C ASP A 16 7.22 11.05 -10.48
N CYS A 17 7.94 12.16 -10.44
CA CYS A 17 9.27 12.21 -9.85
C CYS A 17 9.22 12.39 -8.32
N GLY A 18 8.02 12.42 -7.73
CA GLY A 18 7.81 12.58 -6.30
C GLY A 18 8.20 13.97 -5.78
N ASP A 19 8.09 14.12 -4.48
CA ASP A 19 8.53 15.34 -3.79
C ASP A 19 10.05 15.31 -3.55
N LEU A 20 10.76 16.20 -4.22
CA LEU A 20 12.17 16.47 -4.04
C LEU A 20 12.34 17.80 -3.30
N GLN A 21 12.41 17.76 -1.97
CA GLN A 21 12.60 18.95 -1.13
C GLN A 21 11.49 20.01 -1.29
N GLY A 22 10.24 19.58 -1.36
CA GLY A 22 9.09 20.46 -1.57
C GLY A 22 8.81 20.80 -3.04
N VAL A 23 9.50 20.16 -3.99
CA VAL A 23 9.23 20.32 -5.42
C VAL A 23 8.58 19.06 -5.95
N GLN A 24 7.36 19.17 -6.46
CA GLN A 24 6.66 18.10 -7.15
C GLN A 24 6.85 18.23 -8.66
N LEU A 25 7.32 17.18 -9.32
CA LEU A 25 7.58 17.16 -10.75
C LEU A 25 6.88 15.98 -11.41
N ASN A 26 6.08 16.27 -12.45
CA ASN A 26 5.45 15.26 -13.29
C ASN A 26 5.87 15.44 -14.74
N GLU A 27 6.41 14.39 -15.34
CA GLU A 27 6.83 14.35 -16.75
C GLU A 27 5.87 13.45 -17.53
N TYR A 28 5.39 13.92 -18.69
CA TYR A 28 4.47 13.18 -19.54
C TYR A 28 5.13 12.78 -20.86
N TYR A 29 4.95 11.52 -21.26
CA TYR A 29 5.59 10.95 -22.44
C TYR A 29 4.56 10.28 -23.34
N ARG A 30 4.84 10.25 -24.63
CA ARG A 30 4.12 9.44 -25.62
C ARG A 30 5.01 8.30 -26.07
N VAL A 31 4.43 7.12 -26.22
CA VAL A 31 5.10 6.00 -26.88
C VAL A 31 4.91 6.15 -28.38
N GLN A 32 5.98 6.48 -29.10
CA GLN A 32 5.99 6.61 -30.55
C GLN A 32 7.18 5.85 -31.11
N ASP A 33 6.94 4.96 -32.09
CA ASP A 33 7.97 4.16 -32.76
C ASP A 33 8.88 3.38 -31.77
N LYS A 34 8.28 2.84 -30.70
CA LYS A 34 8.97 2.14 -29.59
C LYS A 34 9.93 3.02 -28.78
N GLN A 35 9.80 4.33 -28.87
CA GLN A 35 10.56 5.29 -28.08
C GLN A 35 9.62 6.11 -27.20
N LEU A 36 10.15 6.56 -26.06
CA LEU A 36 9.48 7.55 -25.21
C LEU A 36 9.83 8.94 -25.70
N VAL A 37 8.80 9.66 -26.14
CA VAL A 37 8.91 11.06 -26.55
C VAL A 37 8.23 11.91 -25.49
N MET A 38 8.97 12.80 -24.84
CA MET A 38 8.41 13.72 -23.86
C MET A 38 7.38 14.65 -24.54
N VAL A 39 6.23 14.79 -23.91
CA VAL A 39 5.14 15.65 -24.39
C VAL A 39 5.18 16.99 -23.68
N GLU A 40 5.16 16.94 -22.34
CA GLU A 40 5.20 18.13 -21.49
C GLU A 40 5.62 17.75 -20.07
N THR A 41 5.93 18.76 -19.29
CA THR A 41 6.31 18.61 -17.89
C THR A 41 5.62 19.69 -17.07
N VAL A 42 5.12 19.35 -15.89
CA VAL A 42 4.58 20.31 -14.91
C VAL A 42 5.31 20.18 -13.59
N MET A 43 5.43 21.29 -12.89
CA MET A 43 6.14 21.38 -11.61
C MET A 43 5.39 22.29 -10.65
N GLU A 44 5.28 21.84 -9.40
CA GLU A 44 4.97 22.67 -8.25
C GLU A 44 6.26 22.88 -7.47
N SER A 45 6.67 24.14 -7.29
CA SER A 45 7.89 24.51 -6.59
C SER A 45 7.63 24.60 -5.07
N ALA A 46 8.69 24.56 -4.29
CA ALA A 46 8.64 24.61 -2.83
C ALA A 46 8.00 25.90 -2.26
N ASP A 47 7.92 26.96 -3.04
CA ASP A 47 7.24 28.21 -2.70
C ASP A 47 5.77 28.28 -3.18
N GLY A 48 5.21 27.14 -3.66
CA GLY A 48 3.82 26.99 -4.06
C GLY A 48 3.50 27.64 -5.42
N LYS A 49 4.50 27.82 -6.27
CA LYS A 49 4.30 28.27 -7.65
C LYS A 49 4.26 27.11 -8.60
N PHE A 50 3.49 27.27 -9.68
CA PHE A 50 3.28 26.26 -10.71
C PHE A 50 3.96 26.64 -12.01
N TYR A 51 4.59 25.66 -12.64
CA TYR A 51 5.33 25.83 -13.88
C TYR A 51 5.00 24.73 -14.87
N TRP A 52 5.07 25.08 -16.15
CA TRP A 52 4.89 24.19 -17.28
C TRP A 52 6.03 24.34 -18.28
N SER A 53 6.36 23.26 -18.96
CA SER A 53 7.31 23.25 -20.07
C SER A 53 6.86 22.30 -21.17
N GLU A 54 6.88 22.75 -22.40
CA GLU A 54 6.66 21.93 -23.58
C GLU A 54 7.92 21.16 -23.92
N SER A 55 7.82 19.83 -24.09
CA SER A 55 8.85 18.91 -24.58
C SER A 55 10.30 19.38 -24.36
N GLY A 56 10.79 19.35 -23.15
CA GLY A 56 12.18 19.75 -22.90
C GLY A 56 13.11 18.57 -22.90
N GLY A 57 14.12 18.59 -23.72
CA GLY A 57 15.33 17.81 -23.44
C GLY A 57 15.99 18.32 -22.15
N ALA A 58 16.67 17.47 -21.43
CA ALA A 58 17.27 17.73 -20.11
C ALA A 58 18.25 18.92 -20.02
N SER A 59 18.49 19.65 -21.07
CA SER A 59 19.45 20.76 -21.13
C SER A 59 18.88 22.12 -21.53
N GLY A 60 17.55 22.29 -21.56
CA GLY A 60 16.97 23.55 -22.03
C GLY A 60 15.50 23.76 -21.73
N LEU A 61 15.00 23.24 -20.62
CA LEU A 61 13.62 23.47 -20.18
C LEU A 61 13.38 24.96 -19.97
N MET A 62 12.59 25.57 -20.85
CA MET A 62 12.06 26.90 -20.63
C MET A 62 10.77 26.74 -19.81
N TRP A 63 10.84 27.07 -18.54
CA TRP A 63 9.70 27.04 -17.64
C TRP A 63 8.85 28.30 -17.85
N THR A 64 7.56 28.07 -18.02
CA THR A 64 6.54 29.12 -18.02
C THR A 64 5.75 29.02 -16.71
N GLU A 65 5.68 30.10 -15.95
CA GLU A 65 4.82 30.16 -14.76
C GLU A 65 3.36 30.09 -15.21
N ILE A 66 2.58 29.18 -14.62
CA ILE A 66 1.16 28.95 -14.92
C ILE A 66 0.34 29.09 -13.65
N THR A 67 -0.97 29.15 -13.78
CA THR A 67 -1.88 29.17 -12.64
C THR A 67 -2.07 27.76 -12.08
N GLU A 68 -2.45 27.65 -10.79
CA GLU A 68 -2.83 26.38 -10.17
C GLU A 68 -3.94 25.67 -10.96
N ALA A 69 -4.92 26.42 -11.45
CA ALA A 69 -6.01 25.87 -12.26
C ALA A 69 -5.51 25.24 -13.57
N GLU A 70 -4.53 25.85 -14.24
CA GLU A 70 -3.90 25.29 -15.43
C GLU A 70 -3.05 24.07 -15.12
N TYR A 71 -2.30 24.09 -14.01
CA TYR A 71 -1.53 22.96 -13.53
C TYR A 71 -2.43 21.75 -13.27
N ASN A 72 -3.52 21.94 -12.53
CA ASN A 72 -4.48 20.87 -12.24
C ASN A 72 -5.15 20.36 -13.51
N ARG A 73 -5.57 21.26 -14.43
CA ARG A 73 -6.15 20.87 -15.72
C ARG A 73 -5.21 20.00 -16.57
N ILE A 74 -3.91 20.31 -16.60
CA ILE A 74 -2.92 19.49 -17.31
C ILE A 74 -2.83 18.12 -16.66
N ARG A 75 -2.67 18.03 -15.35
CA ARG A 75 -2.58 16.74 -14.62
C ARG A 75 -3.84 15.88 -14.81
N GLU A 76 -5.02 16.47 -14.74
CA GLU A 76 -6.30 15.79 -14.94
C GLU A 76 -6.51 15.31 -16.38
N SER A 77 -5.83 15.90 -17.36
CA SER A 77 -5.90 15.43 -18.76
C SER A 77 -5.16 14.11 -19.00
N TYR A 78 -4.28 13.71 -18.09
CA TYR A 78 -3.57 12.44 -18.15
C TYR A 78 -4.24 11.39 -17.26
N VAL A 79 -5.26 10.74 -17.85
CA VAL A 79 -6.05 9.71 -17.18
C VAL A 79 -5.22 8.44 -17.01
N ARG A 80 -4.81 8.13 -15.79
CA ARG A 80 -4.04 6.91 -15.49
C ARG A 80 -4.88 5.66 -15.73
N VAL A 81 -4.35 4.73 -16.54
CA VAL A 81 -5.04 3.46 -16.84
C VAL A 81 -4.78 2.46 -15.72
N GLY A 82 -5.86 1.88 -15.19
CA GLY A 82 -5.77 0.86 -14.14
C GLY A 82 -5.52 1.41 -12.74
N VAL A 83 -5.43 2.73 -12.58
CA VAL A 83 -5.54 3.38 -11.27
C VAL A 83 -7.01 3.77 -11.12
N PRO A 84 -7.72 3.33 -10.09
CA PRO A 84 -9.06 3.84 -9.83
C PRO A 84 -8.99 5.36 -9.69
N GLN A 85 -9.66 6.09 -10.57
CA GLN A 85 -9.66 7.58 -10.58
C GLN A 85 -10.51 8.21 -9.49
N ASN A 86 -11.26 7.37 -8.79
CA ASN A 86 -11.94 7.71 -7.56
C ASN A 86 -11.61 6.63 -6.53
N PRO A 87 -11.48 6.97 -5.25
CA PRO A 87 -11.69 5.96 -4.23
C PRO A 87 -13.00 5.26 -4.59
N LEU A 88 -13.00 3.93 -4.63
CA LEU A 88 -14.22 3.14 -4.82
C LEU A 88 -15.32 3.83 -4.02
N PRO A 89 -16.49 4.11 -4.61
CA PRO A 89 -17.55 4.86 -3.93
C PRO A 89 -17.73 4.23 -2.56
N GLU A 90 -17.71 5.06 -1.53
CA GLU A 90 -17.61 4.71 -0.11
C GLU A 90 -18.68 3.72 0.40
N ASN A 91 -19.48 3.14 -0.43
CA ASN A 91 -20.45 2.10 -0.11
C ASN A 91 -20.93 1.41 -1.39
N VAL A 92 -20.18 0.45 -1.94
CA VAL A 92 -20.77 -0.62 -2.75
C VAL A 92 -21.02 -1.80 -1.81
N PRO A 93 -22.26 -2.00 -1.30
CA PRO A 93 -22.59 -3.21 -0.56
C PRO A 93 -22.35 -4.42 -1.47
N GLY A 94 -21.58 -5.39 -1.03
CA GLY A 94 -21.29 -6.62 -1.76
C GLY A 94 -19.81 -6.83 -2.08
N VAL A 95 -19.06 -5.81 -2.52
CA VAL A 95 -17.61 -5.97 -2.81
C VAL A 95 -16.84 -6.23 -1.51
N ARG A 96 -17.19 -5.55 -0.43
CA ARG A 96 -16.56 -5.74 0.89
C ARG A 96 -16.78 -7.13 1.46
N GLU A 97 -17.99 -7.66 1.36
CA GLU A 97 -18.32 -9.00 1.86
C GLU A 97 -17.64 -10.09 1.06
N GLU A 98 -17.46 -9.88 -0.26
CA GLU A 98 -16.76 -10.83 -1.13
C GLU A 98 -15.25 -10.87 -0.82
N GLU A 99 -14.59 -9.73 -0.66
CA GLU A 99 -13.16 -9.64 -0.36
C GLU A 99 -12.85 -10.17 1.05
N GLU A 100 -13.65 -9.84 2.04
CA GLU A 100 -13.53 -10.44 3.39
C GLU A 100 -13.78 -11.95 3.37
N GLY A 101 -14.71 -12.42 2.54
CA GLY A 101 -14.93 -13.85 2.33
C GLY A 101 -13.68 -14.55 1.80
N ILE A 102 -12.98 -13.94 0.84
CA ILE A 102 -11.71 -14.45 0.32
C ILE A 102 -10.62 -14.49 1.39
N LEU A 103 -10.50 -13.43 2.19
CA LEU A 103 -9.55 -13.39 3.31
C LEU A 103 -9.89 -14.43 4.38
N LEU A 104 -11.17 -14.65 4.64
CA LEU A 104 -11.62 -15.69 5.57
C LEU A 104 -11.29 -17.10 5.06
N GLU A 105 -11.35 -17.36 3.74
CA GLU A 105 -10.89 -18.62 3.16
C GLU A 105 -9.39 -18.87 3.45
N VAL A 106 -8.56 -17.82 3.40
CA VAL A 106 -7.14 -17.93 3.80
C VAL A 106 -7.01 -18.25 5.29
N ILE A 107 -7.74 -17.54 6.15
CA ILE A 107 -7.75 -17.80 7.59
C ILE A 107 -8.18 -19.26 7.91
N GLN A 108 -9.06 -19.83 7.12
CA GLN A 108 -9.55 -21.20 7.26
C GLN A 108 -8.67 -22.26 6.56
N ASN A 109 -7.52 -21.89 6.01
CA ASN A 109 -6.63 -22.75 5.22
C ASN A 109 -7.28 -23.36 3.95
N GLN A 110 -8.31 -22.71 3.42
CA GLN A 110 -9.02 -23.14 2.21
C GLN A 110 -8.46 -22.46 0.95
N ARG A 111 -7.61 -21.45 1.13
CA ARG A 111 -6.96 -20.68 0.06
C ARG A 111 -5.52 -20.37 0.46
N THR A 112 -4.64 -20.29 -0.54
CA THR A 112 -3.27 -19.80 -0.37
C THR A 112 -3.21 -18.28 -0.39
N PHE A 113 -2.17 -17.73 0.21
CA PHE A 113 -1.74 -16.35 0.05
C PHE A 113 -0.28 -16.30 -0.40
N PHE A 114 0.11 -15.22 -1.04
CA PHE A 114 1.49 -14.96 -1.42
C PHE A 114 2.24 -14.33 -0.25
N SER A 115 3.41 -14.84 0.09
CA SER A 115 4.38 -14.20 0.98
C SER A 115 5.73 -14.10 0.29
N GLU A 116 6.51 -13.07 0.62
CA GLU A 116 7.86 -12.92 0.05
C GLU A 116 8.78 -14.07 0.48
N GLU A 117 8.56 -14.64 1.69
CA GLU A 117 9.42 -15.69 2.24
C GLU A 117 9.14 -17.06 1.63
N TYR A 118 7.85 -17.43 1.47
CA TYR A 118 7.46 -18.80 1.15
C TYR A 118 6.59 -18.94 -0.11
N LEU A 119 6.39 -17.84 -0.86
CA LEU A 119 5.55 -17.79 -2.06
C LEU A 119 4.09 -18.18 -1.74
N ASP A 120 3.41 -18.85 -2.66
CA ASP A 120 2.03 -19.30 -2.47
C ASP A 120 1.96 -20.42 -1.42
N CYS A 121 1.32 -20.15 -0.27
CA CYS A 121 1.14 -21.13 0.79
C CYS A 121 -0.14 -20.83 1.58
N THR A 122 -0.67 -21.86 2.25
CA THR A 122 -1.70 -21.69 3.29
C THR A 122 -1.06 -21.19 4.59
N LEU A 123 -1.86 -20.74 5.56
CA LEU A 123 -1.35 -20.35 6.88
C LEU A 123 -0.68 -21.51 7.62
N GLU A 124 -1.21 -22.71 7.47
CA GLU A 124 -0.64 -23.90 8.06
C GLU A 124 0.73 -24.23 7.43
N GLU A 125 0.84 -24.20 6.11
CA GLU A 125 2.11 -24.40 5.41
C GLU A 125 3.13 -23.31 5.72
N TYR A 126 2.70 -22.04 5.88
CA TYR A 126 3.54 -20.95 6.34
C TYR A 126 4.11 -21.22 7.71
N CYS A 127 3.26 -21.59 8.68
CA CYS A 127 3.69 -21.92 10.03
C CYS A 127 4.68 -23.10 10.04
N GLN A 128 4.42 -24.15 9.28
CA GLN A 128 5.31 -25.30 9.17
C GLN A 128 6.69 -24.91 8.64
N LYS A 129 6.74 -24.22 7.50
CA LYS A 129 8.00 -23.78 6.87
C LYS A 129 8.80 -22.83 7.79
N ALA A 130 8.11 -21.87 8.41
CA ALA A 130 8.74 -20.96 9.38
C ALA A 130 9.28 -21.70 10.60
N GLY A 131 8.54 -22.68 11.10
CA GLY A 131 8.97 -23.53 12.22
C GLY A 131 10.20 -24.38 11.88
N GLU A 132 10.23 -24.98 10.70
CA GLU A 132 11.39 -25.74 10.21
C GLU A 132 12.64 -24.88 10.07
N GLU A 133 12.50 -23.64 9.54
CA GLU A 133 13.60 -22.71 9.35
C GLU A 133 14.15 -22.18 10.68
N LEU A 134 13.25 -21.85 11.61
CA LEU A 134 13.60 -21.23 12.89
C LEU A 134 13.97 -22.24 13.98
N GLY A 135 13.59 -23.50 13.81
CA GLY A 135 13.86 -24.58 14.77
C GLY A 135 12.97 -24.57 16.01
N PHE A 136 11.78 -23.95 15.95
CA PHE A 136 10.76 -23.96 16.99
C PHE A 136 9.35 -23.82 16.40
N ASP A 137 8.34 -24.17 17.18
CA ASP A 137 6.96 -24.14 16.73
C ASP A 137 6.50 -22.72 16.41
N VAL A 138 5.85 -22.55 15.25
CA VAL A 138 5.18 -21.33 14.81
C VAL A 138 3.69 -21.64 14.66
N SER A 139 2.83 -20.80 15.21
CA SER A 139 1.39 -20.97 15.13
C SER A 139 0.65 -19.66 15.05
N VAL A 140 -0.49 -19.65 14.37
CA VAL A 140 -1.43 -18.52 14.38
C VAL A 140 -2.16 -18.52 15.72
N THR A 141 -2.25 -17.36 16.36
CA THR A 141 -2.97 -17.22 17.66
C THR A 141 -4.30 -16.52 17.52
N ARG A 142 -4.35 -15.48 16.72
CA ARG A 142 -5.55 -14.64 16.55
C ARG A 142 -5.50 -13.89 15.22
N TYR A 143 -6.65 -13.38 14.81
CA TYR A 143 -6.77 -12.54 13.64
C TYR A 143 -7.82 -11.44 13.87
N ALA A 144 -7.78 -10.40 13.03
CA ALA A 144 -8.80 -9.35 12.99
C ALA A 144 -8.98 -8.84 11.57
N PHE A 145 -10.15 -8.31 11.27
CA PHE A 145 -10.38 -7.55 10.05
C PHE A 145 -10.44 -6.06 10.36
N VAL A 146 -9.61 -5.28 9.70
CA VAL A 146 -9.48 -3.83 9.92
C VAL A 146 -9.04 -3.13 8.63
N ASP A 147 -9.60 -1.98 8.36
CA ASP A 147 -9.20 -1.12 7.23
C ASP A 147 -7.87 -0.42 7.55
N MET A 148 -6.77 -1.08 7.17
CA MET A 148 -5.41 -0.66 7.54
C MET A 148 -4.93 0.56 6.74
N ASP A 149 -5.43 0.79 5.53
CA ASP A 149 -5.00 1.89 4.66
C ASP A 149 -6.06 2.99 4.45
N GLY A 150 -7.28 2.78 4.93
CA GLY A 150 -8.37 3.75 4.87
C GLY A 150 -9.07 3.80 3.51
N ASP A 151 -8.95 2.74 2.71
CA ASP A 151 -9.61 2.63 1.40
C ASP A 151 -11.07 2.13 1.51
N GLY A 152 -11.48 1.78 2.74
CA GLY A 152 -12.82 1.30 3.06
C GLY A 152 -13.00 -0.20 2.86
N VAL A 153 -11.97 -0.94 2.43
CA VAL A 153 -11.91 -2.40 2.40
C VAL A 153 -11.09 -2.88 3.59
N ARG A 154 -11.51 -3.94 4.25
CA ARG A 154 -10.78 -4.44 5.41
C ARG A 154 -9.74 -5.48 5.02
N GLU A 155 -8.54 -5.32 5.52
CA GLU A 155 -7.48 -6.30 5.49
C GLU A 155 -7.66 -7.30 6.63
N ALA A 156 -7.07 -8.49 6.48
CA ALA A 156 -6.89 -9.42 7.60
C ALA A 156 -5.52 -9.21 8.24
N VAL A 157 -5.51 -8.97 9.53
CA VAL A 157 -4.28 -8.96 10.33
C VAL A 157 -4.22 -10.27 11.12
N VAL A 158 -3.14 -11.01 10.97
CA VAL A 158 -2.94 -12.33 11.57
C VAL A 158 -1.72 -12.30 12.47
N ASP A 159 -1.91 -12.64 13.74
CA ASP A 159 -0.86 -12.69 14.75
C ASP A 159 -0.28 -14.09 14.89
N PHE A 160 1.04 -14.16 14.95
CA PHE A 160 1.79 -15.41 15.11
C PHE A 160 2.49 -15.49 16.46
N GLN A 161 2.50 -16.68 17.02
CA GLN A 161 3.32 -17.04 18.16
C GLN A 161 4.51 -17.89 17.69
N TYR A 162 5.69 -17.55 18.19
CA TYR A 162 6.96 -18.21 17.92
C TYR A 162 7.46 -18.86 19.22
N GLY A 163 7.41 -20.19 19.30
CA GLY A 163 7.75 -20.92 20.51
C GLY A 163 6.80 -20.61 21.68
N GLU A 164 7.26 -20.83 22.92
CA GLU A 164 6.39 -20.75 24.10
C GLU A 164 6.02 -19.32 24.55
N ASN A 165 6.75 -18.27 24.13
CA ASN A 165 6.69 -17.00 24.87
C ASN A 165 6.65 -15.69 24.05
N SER A 166 6.57 -15.68 22.74
CA SER A 166 6.61 -14.38 22.05
C SER A 166 5.75 -14.30 20.80
N GLN A 167 4.82 -13.36 20.84
CA GLN A 167 4.25 -12.77 19.62
C GLN A 167 5.32 -11.86 19.03
N VAL A 168 5.95 -12.25 17.94
CA VAL A 168 7.08 -11.52 17.34
C VAL A 168 6.69 -10.83 16.06
N MET A 169 5.70 -11.37 15.35
CA MET A 169 5.33 -10.92 14.01
C MET A 169 3.82 -11.04 13.78
N CYS A 170 3.30 -10.15 12.95
CA CYS A 170 1.98 -10.29 12.33
C CYS A 170 2.10 -10.22 10.82
N ILE A 171 1.13 -10.78 10.10
CA ILE A 171 0.98 -10.63 8.66
C ILE A 171 -0.27 -9.79 8.40
N VAL A 172 -0.14 -8.76 7.56
CA VAL A 172 -1.27 -8.01 7.00
C VAL A 172 -1.57 -8.57 5.63
N MET A 173 -2.78 -9.06 5.42
CA MET A 173 -3.23 -9.68 4.18
C MET A 173 -4.22 -8.79 3.47
N LYS A 174 -3.95 -8.47 2.20
CA LYS A 174 -4.82 -7.72 1.32
C LYS A 174 -5.20 -8.53 0.09
N TYR A 175 -6.47 -8.52 -0.27
CA TYR A 175 -6.89 -9.09 -1.55
C TYR A 175 -6.56 -8.13 -2.70
N VAL A 176 -5.80 -8.59 -3.66
CA VAL A 176 -5.40 -7.84 -4.85
C VAL A 176 -6.22 -8.34 -6.04
N SER A 177 -7.37 -7.72 -6.26
CA SER A 177 -8.38 -8.13 -7.24
C SER A 177 -7.82 -8.26 -8.67
N LYS A 178 -6.89 -7.39 -9.06
CA LYS A 178 -6.22 -7.43 -10.37
C LYS A 178 -5.53 -8.75 -10.67
N PHE A 179 -5.02 -9.41 -9.63
CA PHE A 179 -4.31 -10.70 -9.77
C PHE A 179 -5.11 -11.87 -9.20
N SER A 180 -6.29 -11.61 -8.64
CA SER A 180 -7.12 -12.59 -7.93
C SER A 180 -6.36 -13.35 -6.85
N MET A 181 -5.43 -12.67 -6.17
CA MET A 181 -4.56 -13.22 -5.14
C MET A 181 -4.67 -12.46 -3.82
N VAL A 182 -4.31 -13.12 -2.75
CA VAL A 182 -4.11 -12.48 -1.45
C VAL A 182 -2.61 -12.26 -1.25
N ASP A 183 -2.21 -11.01 -1.04
CA ASP A 183 -0.85 -10.66 -0.64
C ASP A 183 -0.76 -10.64 0.87
N GLY A 184 0.29 -11.24 1.43
CA GLY A 184 0.57 -11.30 2.86
C GLY A 184 1.95 -10.74 3.17
N THR A 185 1.99 -9.55 3.75
CA THR A 185 3.24 -8.89 4.15
C THR A 185 3.45 -9.01 5.66
N GLY A 186 4.64 -9.49 6.05
CA GLY A 186 5.06 -9.67 7.43
C GLY A 186 5.55 -8.35 8.08
N PHE A 187 5.13 -8.11 9.32
CA PHE A 187 5.58 -6.99 10.15
C PHE A 187 6.00 -7.49 11.53
N TYR A 188 7.14 -7.03 12.03
CA TYR A 188 7.50 -7.26 13.43
C TYR A 188 6.58 -6.46 14.36
N HIS A 189 6.29 -6.99 15.55
CA HIS A 189 5.43 -6.32 16.54
C HIS A 189 5.90 -4.92 16.93
N ARG A 190 7.20 -4.62 16.86
CA ARG A 190 7.71 -3.27 17.07
C ARG A 190 7.33 -2.30 15.95
N GLN A 191 7.09 -2.81 14.73
CA GLN A 191 6.72 -2.01 13.56
C GLN A 191 5.22 -1.83 13.44
N LEU A 192 4.45 -2.79 13.98
CA LEU A 192 3.00 -2.77 13.90
C LEU A 192 2.41 -3.39 15.17
N SER A 193 1.95 -2.56 16.11
CA SER A 193 1.35 -2.98 17.38
C SER A 193 0.22 -2.04 17.79
N ASN A 194 -0.56 -2.41 18.81
CA ASN A 194 -1.66 -1.59 19.34
C ASN A 194 -2.58 -1.04 18.26
N ILE A 195 -2.99 -1.91 17.33
CA ILE A 195 -3.81 -1.54 16.18
C ILE A 195 -5.17 -1.05 16.64
N LYS A 196 -5.63 0.06 16.06
CA LYS A 196 -6.93 0.68 16.33
C LYS A 196 -7.94 0.33 15.24
N GLU A 197 -9.25 0.45 15.56
CA GLU A 197 -10.34 0.12 14.62
C GLU A 197 -10.30 0.94 13.32
N ASP A 198 -9.65 2.10 13.31
CA ASP A 198 -9.43 2.94 12.13
C ASP A 198 -8.11 2.67 11.39
N GLY A 199 -7.44 1.56 11.70
CA GLY A 199 -6.20 1.13 11.05
C GLY A 199 -4.93 1.85 11.52
N ILE A 200 -5.03 2.79 12.48
CA ILE A 200 -3.84 3.39 13.10
C ILE A 200 -3.19 2.39 14.04
N PHE A 201 -1.87 2.37 14.08
CA PHE A 201 -1.10 1.46 14.94
C PHE A 201 0.12 2.16 15.55
N ALA A 202 0.58 1.65 16.68
CA ALA A 202 1.83 2.08 17.28
C ALA A 202 3.02 1.51 16.49
N TYR A 203 3.94 2.39 16.16
CA TYR A 203 5.13 2.10 15.37
C TYR A 203 6.38 2.47 16.17
N SER A 204 7.39 1.59 16.18
CA SER A 204 8.71 1.89 16.69
C SER A 204 9.76 1.64 15.60
N GLY A 205 10.36 2.73 15.13
CA GLY A 205 11.47 2.72 14.17
C GLY A 205 12.84 2.63 14.85
N GLY A 206 12.87 2.71 16.18
CA GLY A 206 14.06 2.81 17.01
C GLY A 206 14.57 4.25 17.14
N GLY A 207 15.04 4.62 18.32
CA GLY A 207 15.45 5.98 18.68
C GLY A 207 14.26 6.93 18.81
N ASP A 208 14.36 8.11 18.22
CA ASP A 208 13.32 9.16 18.29
C ASP A 208 12.18 8.98 17.27
N ASN A 209 12.14 7.83 16.56
CA ASN A 209 11.16 7.56 15.50
C ASN A 209 9.97 6.68 15.97
N ASP A 210 9.64 6.74 17.24
CA ASP A 210 8.46 6.07 17.79
C ASP A 210 7.23 6.96 17.65
N GLY A 211 6.08 6.37 17.35
CA GLY A 211 4.86 7.14 17.16
C GLY A 211 3.68 6.32 16.69
N TRP A 212 2.72 7.02 16.10
CA TRP A 212 1.56 6.41 15.48
C TRP A 212 1.68 6.48 13.96
N ALA A 213 1.29 5.41 13.30
CA ALA A 213 1.36 5.28 11.86
C ALA A 213 0.09 4.62 11.28
N LYS A 214 -0.04 4.69 9.97
CA LYS A 214 -1.04 4.00 9.17
C LYS A 214 -0.35 3.33 7.99
N LEU A 215 -0.84 2.20 7.55
CA LEU A 215 -0.39 1.60 6.30
C LEU A 215 -1.00 2.35 5.12
N HIS A 216 -0.29 2.31 4.02
CA HIS A 216 -0.77 2.77 2.73
C HIS A 216 -0.36 1.74 1.68
N TRP A 217 -1.35 1.21 0.96
CA TRP A 217 -1.09 0.28 -0.14
C TRP A 217 -0.65 1.03 -1.38
N ASN A 218 0.56 0.74 -1.85
CA ASN A 218 1.08 1.34 -3.08
C ASN A 218 0.70 0.45 -4.28
N TRP A 219 -0.31 0.87 -5.05
CA TRP A 219 -0.82 0.15 -6.21
C TRP A 219 0.15 0.02 -7.39
N LEU A 220 1.30 0.72 -7.35
CA LEU A 220 2.33 0.61 -8.37
C LEU A 220 3.33 -0.50 -8.07
N THR A 221 3.77 -0.54 -6.82
CA THR A 221 4.77 -1.51 -6.35
C THR A 221 4.12 -2.76 -5.78
N TYR A 222 2.81 -2.71 -5.50
CA TYR A 222 2.06 -3.74 -4.77
C TYR A 222 2.71 -4.03 -3.42
N GLN A 223 3.07 -2.98 -2.69
CA GLN A 223 3.71 -3.05 -1.38
C GLN A 223 3.08 -2.09 -0.39
N TRP A 224 3.20 -2.43 0.87
CA TRP A 224 2.80 -1.56 1.97
C TRP A 224 3.87 -0.50 2.25
N GLU A 225 3.41 0.73 2.44
CA GLU A 225 4.20 1.85 2.94
C GLU A 225 3.68 2.27 4.31
N THR A 226 4.58 2.48 5.27
CA THR A 226 4.23 3.04 6.57
C THR A 226 4.30 4.55 6.51
N ARG A 227 3.22 5.22 6.86
CA ARG A 227 3.13 6.69 6.91
C ARG A 227 2.80 7.16 8.33
N GLN A 228 3.43 8.23 8.78
CA GLN A 228 3.06 8.84 10.06
C GLN A 228 1.57 9.20 10.06
N ALA A 229 0.90 8.91 11.16
CA ALA A 229 -0.50 9.22 11.37
C ALA A 229 -0.65 10.14 12.59
N GLY A 230 -1.86 10.67 12.75
CA GLY A 230 -2.20 11.39 13.99
C GLY A 230 -2.17 10.48 15.22
N ASP A 231 -2.45 11.05 16.38
CA ASP A 231 -2.44 10.33 17.64
C ASP A 231 -3.48 9.21 17.68
N GLY A 232 -3.04 8.01 18.07
CA GLY A 232 -3.89 6.84 18.33
C GLY A 232 -4.30 6.70 19.79
N GLU A 233 -3.83 7.58 20.69
CA GLU A 233 -4.22 7.54 22.10
C GLU A 233 -5.72 7.83 22.26
N GLY A 234 -6.38 7.02 23.08
CA GLY A 234 -7.83 7.14 23.32
C GLY A 234 -8.72 6.57 22.21
N LYS A 235 -8.18 6.05 21.10
CA LYS A 235 -8.93 5.32 20.09
C LYS A 235 -9.20 3.89 20.52
N THR A 236 -10.27 3.30 19.98
CA THR A 236 -10.67 1.92 20.27
C THR A 236 -9.68 0.94 19.64
N ASP A 237 -9.25 -0.05 20.42
CA ASP A 237 -8.44 -1.16 19.91
C ASP A 237 -9.27 -2.08 19.02
N ILE A 238 -8.64 -2.71 18.02
CA ILE A 238 -9.31 -3.73 17.20
C ILE A 238 -9.75 -4.92 18.07
N GLN A 239 -10.83 -5.55 17.63
CA GLN A 239 -11.33 -6.76 18.26
C GLN A 239 -10.70 -7.99 17.63
N TRP A 240 -9.80 -8.63 18.38
CA TRP A 240 -9.18 -9.87 17.96
C TRP A 240 -10.13 -11.07 18.09
N GLN A 241 -10.13 -11.89 17.08
CA GLN A 241 -10.78 -13.19 17.07
C GLN A 241 -9.72 -14.27 17.32
N THR A 242 -10.05 -15.26 18.16
CA THR A 242 -9.17 -16.41 18.37
C THR A 242 -9.12 -17.23 17.09
N TYR A 243 -7.91 -17.59 16.67
CA TYR A 243 -7.74 -18.46 15.51
C TYR A 243 -8.32 -19.84 15.84
N PRO A 244 -9.13 -20.43 14.98
CA PRO A 244 -9.69 -21.74 15.24
C PRO A 244 -8.56 -22.76 15.34
N ALA A 245 -8.46 -23.42 16.49
CA ALA A 245 -7.61 -24.61 16.61
C ALA A 245 -8.02 -25.60 15.52
N ALA A 246 -7.05 -26.20 14.84
CA ALA A 246 -7.31 -27.24 13.85
C ALA A 246 -8.25 -28.29 14.44
N GLN A 247 -9.38 -28.53 13.76
CA GLN A 247 -10.35 -29.57 14.13
C GLN A 247 -9.82 -30.94 13.74
#